data_6b1883e35cf483387fe65f3e3f8b95e0
#
_entry.id   6b1883e35cf483387fe65f3e3f8b95e0
#
_cell.length_a   1.000
_cell.length_b   1.000
_cell.length_c   1.000
_cell.angle_alpha   90.00
_cell.angle_beta   90.00
_cell.angle_gamma   90.00
#
_symmetry.space_group_name_H-M   'P 1'
#
loop_
_entity.id
_entity.type
_entity.pdbx_description
1 polymer ?
#
loop_
_entity_poly.entity_id
_entity_poly.type
_entity_poly.pdbx_seq_one_letter_code
_entity_poly.pdbx_strand_id
1 'polypeptide(L)'
;ATGSLDWADQFGVPVGVPADVITDPANAGLYRGKHPITNGLDYSQMNVQAGASTLTPQYWLMYSQVSLNLAEAAFRGWIPGGDAQAQVYYENAIKADMDRYELIATTTLSSAIIPFPTKITDAEKATYLAHPLVAWNSADALKLINTQYWVVNIWDPREAWYNWRRSGYPVLERNKYNDNFLLNGGDGFVHRYRYTDAEYRRNKVNVEAAAAKIGGDFVTTRVFWDVQ
;
A
#
# COMPACT_ATOMS: atom_id res chain seq x y z
N ALA A 1 -16.23 -9.55 10.33
CA ALA A 1 -15.95 -8.21 10.88
C ALA A 1 -16.81 -8.04 12.14
N THR A 2 -16.18 -7.65 13.24
CA THR A 2 -16.85 -7.48 14.54
C THR A 2 -17.75 -6.24 14.58
N GLY A 3 -17.66 -5.37 13.57
CA GLY A 3 -18.26 -4.04 13.58
C GLY A 3 -17.58 -3.08 14.56
N SER A 4 -16.50 -3.52 15.21
CA SER A 4 -15.70 -2.66 16.10
C SER A 4 -14.99 -1.58 15.32
N LEU A 5 -14.99 -0.36 15.84
CA LEU A 5 -14.17 0.75 15.35
C LEU A 5 -12.85 0.85 16.11
N ASP A 6 -12.63 0.00 17.11
CA ASP A 6 -11.35 -0.07 17.79
C ASP A 6 -10.29 -0.64 16.83
N TRP A 7 -9.26 0.13 16.59
CA TRP A 7 -8.18 -0.26 15.70
C TRP A 7 -7.43 -1.52 16.21
N ALA A 8 -7.43 -1.78 17.50
CA ALA A 8 -6.86 -2.99 18.08
C ALA A 8 -7.57 -4.27 17.62
N ASP A 9 -8.83 -4.14 17.20
CA ASP A 9 -9.63 -5.21 16.63
C ASP A 9 -9.48 -5.32 15.10
N GLN A 10 -8.74 -4.40 14.48
CA GLN A 10 -8.52 -4.39 13.03
C GLN A 10 -7.24 -5.14 12.68
N PHE A 11 -7.35 -6.17 11.88
CA PHE A 11 -6.20 -6.93 11.37
C PHE A 11 -6.52 -7.53 10.00
N GLY A 12 -5.57 -7.43 9.10
CA GLY A 12 -5.70 -7.95 7.73
C GLY A 12 -5.42 -9.45 7.65
N VAL A 13 -5.85 -10.05 6.56
CA VAL A 13 -5.47 -11.43 6.22
C VAL A 13 -3.95 -11.48 6.04
N PRO A 14 -3.26 -12.46 6.65
CA PRO A 14 -1.83 -12.65 6.44
C PRO A 14 -1.52 -12.88 4.96
N VAL A 15 -0.54 -12.15 4.44
CA VAL A 15 -0.18 -12.22 3.02
C VAL A 15 0.38 -13.59 2.66
N GLY A 16 -0.19 -14.20 1.63
CA GLY A 16 0.33 -15.42 1.01
C GLY A 16 0.14 -16.69 1.82
N VAL A 17 -0.62 -16.65 2.90
CA VAL A 17 -0.98 -17.87 3.63
C VAL A 17 -2.14 -18.55 2.91
N PRO A 18 -2.00 -19.84 2.52
CA PRO A 18 -3.09 -20.58 1.92
C PRO A 18 -4.32 -20.67 2.83
N ALA A 19 -5.51 -20.68 2.22
CA ALA A 19 -6.75 -20.67 2.97
C ALA A 19 -6.90 -21.91 3.89
N ASP A 20 -6.46 -23.06 3.44
CA ASP A 20 -6.43 -24.30 4.23
C ASP A 20 -5.52 -24.20 5.47
N VAL A 21 -4.39 -23.52 5.36
CA VAL A 21 -3.48 -23.25 6.48
C VAL A 21 -4.11 -22.31 7.50
N ILE A 22 -4.76 -21.22 7.01
CA ILE A 22 -5.43 -20.25 7.89
C ILE A 22 -6.63 -20.87 8.61
N THR A 23 -7.36 -21.76 7.94
CA THR A 23 -8.58 -22.37 8.47
C THR A 23 -8.33 -23.64 9.29
N ASP A 24 -7.11 -24.15 9.30
CA ASP A 24 -6.75 -25.34 10.09
C ASP A 24 -6.80 -25.01 11.60
N PRO A 25 -7.63 -25.68 12.39
CA PRO A 25 -7.69 -25.49 13.82
C PRO A 25 -6.35 -25.70 14.55
N ALA A 26 -5.45 -26.51 14.00
CA ALA A 26 -4.11 -26.73 14.55
C ALA A 26 -3.25 -25.45 14.52
N ASN A 27 -3.57 -24.53 13.64
CA ASN A 27 -2.91 -23.24 13.49
C ASN A 27 -3.61 -22.10 14.25
N ALA A 28 -4.65 -22.41 15.01
CA ALA A 28 -5.33 -21.44 15.87
C ALA A 28 -4.31 -20.76 16.82
N GLY A 29 -4.28 -19.45 16.80
CA GLY A 29 -3.32 -18.64 17.57
C GLY A 29 -2.04 -18.27 16.83
N LEU A 30 -1.72 -18.88 15.68
CA LEU A 30 -0.64 -18.41 14.81
C LEU A 30 -1.03 -17.14 14.02
N TYR A 31 -2.31 -17.00 13.76
CA TYR A 31 -2.89 -15.89 13.03
C TYR A 31 -3.92 -15.18 13.88
N ARG A 32 -4.01 -13.85 13.78
CA ARG A 32 -4.97 -13.03 14.54
C ARG A 32 -6.39 -13.16 14.00
N GLY A 33 -6.83 -14.10 13.43
CA GLY A 33 -8.20 -14.38 13.07
C GLY A 33 -8.78 -15.42 14.03
N LYS A 34 -10.08 -15.52 14.07
CA LYS A 34 -10.75 -16.58 14.80
C LYS A 34 -10.91 -17.80 13.93
N HIS A 35 -10.74 -18.96 14.52
CA HIS A 35 -10.99 -20.22 13.87
C HIS A 35 -12.33 -20.83 14.33
N PRO A 36 -13.05 -21.49 13.42
CA PRO A 36 -12.80 -21.54 11.98
C PRO A 36 -13.10 -20.20 11.31
N ILE A 37 -12.31 -19.83 10.32
CA ILE A 37 -12.60 -18.65 9.49
C ILE A 37 -13.74 -19.00 8.54
N THR A 38 -14.92 -18.47 8.82
CA THR A 38 -16.04 -18.56 7.90
C THR A 38 -15.95 -17.42 6.87
N ASN A 39 -15.51 -17.73 5.66
CA ASN A 39 -15.46 -16.79 4.53
C ASN A 39 -14.54 -15.55 4.72
N GLY A 40 -13.54 -15.63 5.58
CA GLY A 40 -12.63 -14.52 5.85
C GLY A 40 -13.24 -13.34 6.59
N LEU A 41 -14.42 -13.51 7.19
CA LEU A 41 -15.15 -12.42 7.85
C LEU A 41 -14.51 -11.96 9.17
N ASP A 42 -13.61 -12.74 9.73
CA ASP A 42 -12.89 -12.38 10.96
C ASP A 42 -11.73 -11.40 10.72
N TYR A 43 -11.39 -11.14 9.45
CA TYR A 43 -10.35 -10.20 9.08
C TYR A 43 -10.94 -8.90 8.57
N SER A 44 -10.25 -7.81 8.81
CA SER A 44 -10.59 -6.51 8.24
C SER A 44 -10.45 -6.56 6.73
N GLN A 45 -11.50 -6.15 6.04
CA GLN A 45 -11.54 -6.10 4.58
C GLN A 45 -11.82 -4.68 4.13
N MET A 46 -11.24 -4.32 3.00
CA MET A 46 -11.60 -3.06 2.35
C MET A 46 -13.05 -3.10 1.89
N ASN A 47 -13.76 -1.99 2.06
CA ASN A 47 -15.10 -1.88 1.50
C ASN A 47 -15.00 -1.80 -0.03
N VAL A 48 -15.35 -2.89 -0.70
CA VAL A 48 -15.27 -3.01 -2.17
C VAL A 48 -16.08 -1.92 -2.88
N GLN A 49 -17.19 -1.46 -2.28
CA GLN A 49 -17.99 -0.39 -2.86
C GLN A 49 -17.22 0.92 -2.97
N ALA A 50 -16.26 1.18 -2.08
CA ALA A 50 -15.44 2.39 -2.15
C ALA A 50 -14.54 2.44 -3.40
N GLY A 51 -14.12 1.30 -3.94
CA GLY A 51 -13.26 1.23 -5.12
C GLY A 51 -13.96 0.76 -6.39
N ALA A 52 -15.03 -0.03 -6.27
CA ALA A 52 -15.67 -0.68 -7.40
C ALA A 52 -17.04 -0.09 -7.78
N SER A 53 -17.55 0.90 -7.04
CA SER A 53 -18.79 1.56 -7.40
C SER A 53 -18.61 2.48 -8.62
N THR A 54 -19.58 2.46 -9.51
CA THR A 54 -19.64 3.40 -10.66
C THR A 54 -19.82 4.87 -10.24
N LEU A 55 -20.18 5.10 -8.97
CA LEU A 55 -20.34 6.43 -8.39
C LEU A 55 -19.06 6.95 -7.75
N THR A 56 -18.05 6.09 -7.55
CA THR A 56 -16.76 6.50 -6.99
C THR A 56 -15.98 7.28 -8.05
N PRO A 57 -15.53 8.51 -7.74
CA PRO A 57 -14.71 9.29 -8.66
C PRO A 57 -13.41 8.55 -9.00
N GLN A 58 -13.03 8.57 -10.27
CA GLN A 58 -11.71 8.12 -10.70
C GLN A 58 -10.70 9.24 -10.46
N TYR A 59 -9.80 9.03 -9.52
CA TYR A 59 -8.74 9.99 -9.22
C TYR A 59 -7.52 9.74 -10.11
N TRP A 60 -7.09 10.74 -10.86
CA TRP A 60 -5.86 10.71 -11.65
C TRP A 60 -4.66 11.21 -10.85
N LEU A 61 -4.90 12.19 -9.98
CA LEU A 61 -3.92 12.75 -9.08
C LEU A 61 -4.66 13.28 -7.85
N MET A 62 -4.21 12.87 -6.68
CA MET A 62 -4.83 13.27 -5.43
C MET A 62 -4.01 14.37 -4.75
N TYR A 63 -4.70 15.27 -4.06
CA TYR A 63 -4.03 16.31 -3.24
C TYR A 63 -3.11 15.66 -2.19
N SER A 64 -3.53 14.54 -1.59
CA SER A 64 -2.72 13.77 -0.64
C SER A 64 -1.41 13.27 -1.26
N GLN A 65 -1.42 12.77 -2.50
CA GLN A 65 -0.21 12.38 -3.23
C GLN A 65 0.74 13.57 -3.45
N VAL A 66 0.19 14.69 -3.93
CA VAL A 66 0.98 15.91 -4.16
C VAL A 66 1.59 16.40 -2.85
N SER A 67 0.81 16.44 -1.78
CA SER A 67 1.31 16.89 -0.46
C SER A 67 2.39 15.99 0.09
N LEU A 68 2.30 14.66 -0.08
CA LEU A 68 3.37 13.73 0.34
C LEU A 68 4.64 13.93 -0.51
N ASN A 69 4.50 14.17 -1.81
CA ASN A 69 5.65 14.49 -2.65
C ASN A 69 6.31 15.82 -2.24
N LEU A 70 5.51 16.83 -1.86
CA LEU A 70 6.03 18.10 -1.32
C LEU A 70 6.68 17.89 0.06
N ALA A 71 6.14 17.00 0.89
CA ALA A 71 6.75 16.65 2.18
C ALA A 71 8.14 16.05 1.96
N GLU A 72 8.28 15.10 1.04
CA GLU A 72 9.57 14.52 0.70
C GLU A 72 10.54 15.57 0.11
N ALA A 73 10.04 16.41 -0.81
CA ALA A 73 10.85 17.46 -1.43
C ALA A 73 11.36 18.48 -0.41
N ALA A 74 10.52 18.89 0.55
CA ALA A 74 10.92 19.81 1.63
C ALA A 74 11.92 19.15 2.56
N PHE A 75 11.69 17.90 2.97
CA PHE A 75 12.59 17.16 3.83
C PHE A 75 13.99 16.97 3.19
N ARG A 76 14.02 16.69 1.88
CA ARG A 76 15.28 16.56 1.12
C ARG A 76 15.95 17.90 0.77
N GLY A 77 15.33 19.03 1.11
CA GLY A 77 15.84 20.36 0.79
C GLY A 77 15.72 20.75 -0.69
N TRP A 78 14.90 20.04 -1.48
CA TRP A 78 14.65 20.39 -2.88
C TRP A 78 13.74 21.62 -3.01
N ILE A 79 12.92 21.88 -1.99
CA ILE A 79 12.13 23.08 -1.85
C ILE A 79 12.36 23.69 -0.46
N PRO A 80 12.13 25.02 -0.26
CA PRO A 80 12.28 25.67 1.03
C PRO A 80 11.40 25.08 2.13
N GLY A 81 11.83 25.22 3.40
CA GLY A 81 11.06 24.92 4.59
C GLY A 81 11.55 23.74 5.41
N GLY A 82 12.34 22.85 4.82
CA GLY A 82 13.01 21.75 5.54
C GLY A 82 12.04 20.85 6.30
N ASP A 83 12.50 20.32 7.42
CA ASP A 83 11.75 19.34 8.24
C ASP A 83 10.39 19.86 8.75
N ALA A 84 10.35 21.09 9.23
CA ALA A 84 9.10 21.68 9.72
C ALA A 84 8.02 21.79 8.63
N GLN A 85 8.40 22.19 7.44
CA GLN A 85 7.48 22.27 6.30
C GLN A 85 7.09 20.89 5.79
N ALA A 86 8.01 19.93 5.85
CA ALA A 86 7.74 18.54 5.51
C ALA A 86 6.65 17.94 6.40
N GLN A 87 6.73 18.16 7.73
CA GLN A 87 5.70 17.75 8.67
C GLN A 87 4.34 18.36 8.31
N VAL A 88 4.27 19.65 8.00
CA VAL A 88 3.01 20.31 7.62
C VAL A 88 2.39 19.66 6.39
N TYR A 89 3.17 19.41 5.34
CA TYR A 89 2.69 18.75 4.14
C TYR A 89 2.24 17.31 4.41
N TYR A 90 2.99 16.57 5.22
CA TYR A 90 2.67 15.21 5.63
C TYR A 90 1.34 15.11 6.36
N GLU A 91 1.14 15.92 7.40
CA GLU A 91 -0.10 15.93 8.18
C GLU A 91 -1.31 16.40 7.34
N ASN A 92 -1.11 17.40 6.47
CA ASN A 92 -2.16 17.85 5.56
C ASN A 92 -2.56 16.77 4.54
N ALA A 93 -1.60 15.98 4.06
CA ALA A 93 -1.88 14.87 3.16
C ALA A 93 -2.77 13.83 3.82
N ILE A 94 -2.48 13.45 5.06
CA ILE A 94 -3.26 12.47 5.84
C ILE A 94 -4.68 12.98 6.07
N LYS A 95 -4.83 14.23 6.53
CA LYS A 95 -6.14 14.84 6.75
C LYS A 95 -6.97 14.88 5.47
N ALA A 96 -6.36 15.30 4.37
CA ALA A 96 -7.04 15.38 3.07
C ALA A 96 -7.46 14.00 2.54
N ASP A 97 -6.67 12.95 2.80
CA ASP A 97 -7.07 11.60 2.42
C ASP A 97 -8.27 11.10 3.24
N MET A 98 -8.31 11.40 4.53
CA MET A 98 -9.46 11.11 5.38
C MET A 98 -10.71 11.86 4.90
N ASP A 99 -10.59 13.14 4.53
CA ASP A 99 -11.70 13.92 3.97
C ASP A 99 -12.20 13.33 2.63
N ARG A 100 -11.28 12.82 1.82
CA ARG A 100 -11.63 12.11 0.59
C ARG A 100 -12.45 10.84 0.86
N TYR A 101 -12.09 10.09 1.90
CA TYR A 101 -12.88 8.91 2.30
C TYR A 101 -14.26 9.28 2.84
N GLU A 102 -14.39 10.39 3.57
CA GLU A 102 -15.70 10.92 3.96
C GLU A 102 -16.57 11.23 2.74
N LEU A 103 -15.99 11.86 1.71
CA LEU A 103 -16.70 12.14 0.48
C LEU A 103 -17.16 10.85 -0.21
N ILE A 104 -16.30 9.84 -0.31
CA ILE A 104 -16.65 8.53 -0.87
C ILE A 104 -17.76 7.88 -0.03
N ALA A 105 -17.65 7.91 1.29
CA ALA A 105 -18.62 7.32 2.21
C ALA A 105 -20.01 7.94 2.03
N THR A 106 -20.08 9.26 1.90
CA THR A 106 -21.34 9.99 1.77
C THR A 106 -21.96 9.86 0.37
N THR A 107 -21.14 9.75 -0.68
CA THR A 107 -21.64 9.72 -2.06
C THR A 107 -21.85 8.32 -2.61
N THR A 108 -21.10 7.34 -2.15
CA THR A 108 -21.03 6.01 -2.77
C THR A 108 -21.54 4.90 -1.87
N LEU A 109 -21.41 5.06 -0.54
CA LEU A 109 -21.68 4.00 0.43
C LEU A 109 -23.02 4.14 1.17
N SER A 110 -23.91 5.02 0.71
CA SER A 110 -25.18 5.36 1.37
C SER A 110 -26.12 4.20 1.65
N SER A 111 -25.91 3.04 1.01
CA SER A 111 -26.73 1.83 1.16
C SER A 111 -25.92 0.62 1.63
N ALA A 112 -24.80 0.83 2.29
CA ALA A 112 -23.94 -0.25 2.75
C ALA A 112 -24.72 -1.22 3.66
N ILE A 113 -24.54 -2.51 3.41
CA ILE A 113 -25.13 -3.60 4.21
C ILE A 113 -24.62 -3.56 5.66
N ILE A 114 -23.43 -2.99 5.86
CA ILE A 114 -22.80 -2.79 7.17
C ILE A 114 -22.80 -1.29 7.46
N PRO A 115 -23.29 -0.84 8.62
CA PRO A 115 -23.17 0.56 9.03
C PRO A 115 -21.73 1.04 8.92
N PHE A 116 -21.56 2.17 8.28
CA PHE A 116 -20.25 2.72 7.96
C PHE A 116 -20.20 4.16 8.47
N PRO A 117 -19.14 4.56 9.21
CA PRO A 117 -18.99 5.94 9.62
C PRO A 117 -18.87 6.82 8.38
N THR A 118 -19.73 7.79 8.26
CA THR A 118 -19.73 8.74 7.13
C THR A 118 -18.91 9.99 7.43
N LYS A 119 -18.38 10.12 8.65
CA LYS A 119 -17.58 11.26 9.06
C LYS A 119 -16.44 10.80 9.94
N ILE A 120 -15.26 11.35 9.69
CA ILE A 120 -14.07 11.22 10.53
C ILE A 120 -13.88 12.56 11.24
N THR A 121 -14.05 12.58 12.55
CA THR A 121 -13.95 13.79 13.34
C THR A 121 -12.52 14.32 13.44
N ASP A 122 -12.35 15.60 13.73
CA ASP A 122 -11.00 16.19 13.95
C ASP A 122 -10.27 15.51 15.11
N ALA A 123 -11.00 15.04 16.11
CA ALA A 123 -10.42 14.28 17.22
C ALA A 123 -9.87 12.92 16.77
N GLU A 124 -10.57 12.22 15.89
CA GLU A 124 -10.08 10.95 15.30
C GLU A 124 -8.88 11.19 14.38
N LYS A 125 -8.89 12.26 13.57
CA LYS A 125 -7.73 12.66 12.76
C LYS A 125 -6.52 12.97 13.66
N ALA A 126 -6.73 13.71 14.74
CA ALA A 126 -5.67 14.00 15.71
C ALA A 126 -5.14 12.73 16.40
N THR A 127 -6.03 11.82 16.77
CA THR A 127 -5.65 10.51 17.35
C THR A 127 -4.80 9.69 16.39
N TYR A 128 -5.17 9.65 15.11
CA TYR A 128 -4.37 8.96 14.09
C TYR A 128 -2.99 9.59 13.92
N LEU A 129 -2.92 10.93 13.85
CA LEU A 129 -1.65 11.65 13.72
C LEU A 129 -0.74 11.50 14.94
N ALA A 130 -1.31 11.26 16.11
CA ALA A 130 -0.56 11.02 17.35
C ALA A 130 -0.12 9.56 17.53
N HIS A 131 -0.58 8.66 16.65
CA HIS A 131 -0.24 7.23 16.76
C HIS A 131 1.26 7.01 16.55
N PRO A 132 1.96 6.17 17.34
CA PRO A 132 3.42 5.99 17.26
C PRO A 132 3.97 5.59 15.90
N LEU A 133 3.17 4.93 15.06
CA LEU A 133 3.55 4.55 13.69
C LEU A 133 3.27 5.66 12.65
N VAL A 134 2.66 6.77 13.05
CA VAL A 134 2.23 7.86 12.16
C VAL A 134 2.79 9.21 12.59
N ALA A 135 2.93 9.44 13.90
CA ALA A 135 3.44 10.69 14.45
C ALA A 135 4.76 11.09 13.79
N TRP A 136 4.85 12.36 13.38
CA TRP A 136 6.04 12.86 12.72
C TRP A 136 7.29 12.68 13.57
N ASN A 137 8.31 12.13 12.96
CA ASN A 137 9.65 11.97 13.51
C ASN A 137 10.67 12.19 12.39
N SER A 138 11.49 13.20 12.51
CA SER A 138 12.51 13.55 11.50
C SER A 138 13.47 12.40 11.20
N ALA A 139 13.80 11.56 12.19
CA ALA A 139 14.68 10.41 11.97
C ALA A 139 14.06 9.34 11.05
N ASP A 140 12.73 9.25 10.99
CA ASP A 140 11.97 8.30 10.17
C ASP A 140 11.18 8.98 9.04
N ALA A 141 11.44 10.27 8.76
CA ALA A 141 10.61 11.08 7.87
C ALA A 141 10.31 10.42 6.51
N LEU A 142 11.32 9.91 5.83
CA LEU A 142 11.14 9.27 4.53
C LEU A 142 10.31 7.97 4.62
N LYS A 143 10.49 7.21 5.69
CA LYS A 143 9.69 6.02 5.97
C LYS A 143 8.22 6.40 6.22
N LEU A 144 7.98 7.41 7.05
CA LEU A 144 6.62 7.90 7.37
C LEU A 144 5.92 8.41 6.12
N ILE A 145 6.56 9.30 5.35
CA ILE A 145 6.02 9.87 4.13
C ILE A 145 5.66 8.77 3.12
N ASN A 146 6.58 7.85 2.85
CA ASN A 146 6.40 6.83 1.83
C ASN A 146 5.46 5.70 2.28
N THR A 147 5.36 5.44 3.58
CA THR A 147 4.34 4.55 4.14
C THR A 147 2.95 5.16 3.96
N GLN A 148 2.77 6.44 4.23
CA GLN A 148 1.48 7.11 3.97
C GLN A 148 1.19 7.21 2.47
N TYR A 149 2.20 7.36 1.62
CA TYR A 149 2.02 7.30 0.16
C TYR A 149 1.46 5.94 -0.30
N TRP A 150 1.92 4.85 0.33
CA TRP A 150 1.35 3.51 0.11
C TRP A 150 -0.13 3.45 0.52
N VAL A 151 -0.46 4.00 1.69
CA VAL A 151 -1.84 4.00 2.22
C VAL A 151 -2.79 4.80 1.34
N VAL A 152 -2.43 6.02 0.93
CA VAL A 152 -3.31 6.87 0.11
C VAL A 152 -3.54 6.29 -1.29
N ASN A 153 -2.65 5.43 -1.76
CA ASN A 153 -2.73 4.76 -3.06
C ASN A 153 -3.32 3.34 -3.00
N ILE A 154 -4.07 3.00 -1.96
CA ILE A 154 -4.65 1.66 -1.78
C ILE A 154 -5.54 1.22 -2.97
N TRP A 155 -6.14 2.18 -3.67
CA TRP A 155 -6.94 1.96 -4.88
C TRP A 155 -6.19 2.19 -6.19
N ASP A 156 -4.94 2.64 -6.13
CA ASP A 156 -4.01 2.65 -7.26
C ASP A 156 -2.74 1.85 -6.93
N PRO A 157 -2.81 0.51 -7.02
CA PRO A 157 -1.69 -0.35 -6.67
C PRO A 157 -0.46 -0.14 -7.57
N ARG A 158 -0.62 0.48 -8.74
CA ARG A 158 0.52 0.79 -9.64
C ARG A 158 1.35 1.92 -9.04
N GLU A 159 0.71 3.01 -8.60
CA GLU A 159 1.39 4.12 -7.94
C GLU A 159 2.05 3.68 -6.62
N ALA A 160 1.34 2.89 -5.81
CA ALA A 160 1.91 2.29 -4.62
C ALA A 160 3.16 1.47 -4.93
N TRP A 161 3.11 0.60 -5.94
CA TRP A 161 4.23 -0.23 -6.36
C TRP A 161 5.39 0.57 -6.95
N TYR A 162 5.12 1.61 -7.74
CA TYR A 162 6.18 2.48 -8.28
C TYR A 162 6.91 3.21 -7.16
N ASN A 163 6.17 3.78 -6.21
CA ASN A 163 6.76 4.45 -5.08
C ASN A 163 7.53 3.49 -4.16
N TRP A 164 6.99 2.30 -3.92
CA TRP A 164 7.67 1.28 -3.12
C TRP A 164 9.04 0.92 -3.71
N ARG A 165 9.11 0.63 -4.99
CA ARG A 165 10.39 0.32 -5.67
C ARG A 165 11.40 1.48 -5.59
N ARG A 166 10.92 2.71 -5.58
CA ARG A 166 11.75 3.90 -5.47
C ARG A 166 12.25 4.15 -4.05
N SER A 167 11.39 3.93 -3.07
CA SER A 167 11.60 4.40 -1.69
C SER A 167 12.01 3.29 -0.70
N GLY A 168 11.65 2.04 -0.95
CA GLY A 168 11.78 0.93 -0.01
C GLY A 168 10.67 0.86 1.04
N TYR A 169 9.72 1.78 1.01
CA TYR A 169 8.70 1.86 2.05
C TYR A 169 7.29 1.68 1.50
N PRO A 170 6.41 1.04 2.30
CA PRO A 170 6.69 0.39 3.59
C PRO A 170 7.63 -0.82 3.44
N VAL A 171 8.30 -1.20 4.52
CA VAL A 171 9.05 -2.46 4.54
C VAL A 171 8.05 -3.61 4.50
N LEU A 172 8.01 -4.30 3.37
CA LEU A 172 7.09 -5.41 3.13
C LEU A 172 7.71 -6.73 3.60
N GLU A 173 6.88 -7.56 4.21
CA GLU A 173 7.26 -8.93 4.49
C GLU A 173 7.17 -9.79 3.23
N ARG A 174 8.18 -10.63 3.02
CA ARG A 174 8.15 -11.61 1.95
C ARG A 174 7.02 -12.61 2.18
N ASN A 175 6.29 -12.93 1.11
CA ASN A 175 5.33 -14.02 1.13
C ASN A 175 6.02 -15.35 1.42
N LYS A 176 5.75 -15.92 2.59
CA LYS A 176 6.40 -17.16 3.07
C LYS A 176 5.91 -18.42 2.33
N TYR A 177 4.73 -18.35 1.74
CA TYR A 177 4.07 -19.47 1.06
C TYR A 177 4.10 -19.33 -0.46
N ASN A 178 4.91 -18.40 -0.97
CA ASN A 178 5.03 -18.19 -2.39
C ASN A 178 6.07 -19.16 -2.97
N ASP A 179 5.61 -20.17 -3.63
CA ASP A 179 6.40 -21.15 -4.39
C ASP A 179 6.49 -20.80 -5.90
N ASN A 180 6.05 -19.59 -6.27
CA ASN A 180 6.14 -19.12 -7.64
C ASN A 180 7.61 -19.04 -8.10
N PHE A 181 7.98 -19.90 -9.02
CA PHE A 181 9.35 -19.99 -9.55
C PHE A 181 9.86 -18.68 -10.17
N LEU A 182 8.97 -17.80 -10.62
CA LEU A 182 9.35 -16.48 -11.15
C LEU A 182 9.94 -15.55 -10.08
N LEU A 183 9.64 -15.82 -8.80
CA LEU A 183 10.18 -15.11 -7.65
C LEU A 183 11.37 -15.84 -7.00
N ASN A 184 11.74 -17.01 -7.50
CA ASN A 184 12.93 -17.74 -7.07
C ASN A 184 14.18 -17.00 -7.55
N GLY A 185 15.03 -16.65 -6.60
CA GLY A 185 16.16 -15.76 -6.81
C GLY A 185 15.81 -14.30 -6.44
N GLY A 186 16.75 -13.58 -5.90
CA GLY A 186 16.53 -12.24 -5.38
C GLY A 186 15.74 -12.21 -4.06
N ASP A 187 15.07 -11.11 -3.79
CA ASP A 187 14.34 -10.85 -2.54
C ASP A 187 12.90 -11.42 -2.50
N GLY A 188 12.45 -12.02 -3.61
CA GLY A 188 11.12 -12.61 -3.70
C GLY A 188 10.00 -11.62 -4.03
N PHE A 189 10.35 -10.40 -4.44
CA PHE A 189 9.42 -9.39 -4.89
C PHE A 189 9.49 -9.15 -6.39
N VAL A 190 8.40 -8.63 -6.95
CA VAL A 190 8.33 -8.21 -8.35
C VAL A 190 8.85 -6.78 -8.47
N HIS A 191 10.00 -6.60 -9.14
CA HIS A 191 10.62 -5.31 -9.39
C HIS A 191 10.35 -4.76 -10.79
N ARG A 192 10.06 -5.66 -11.74
CA ARG A 192 9.73 -5.28 -13.14
C ARG A 192 8.91 -6.37 -13.83
N TYR A 193 8.31 -6.00 -14.92
CA TYR A 193 7.80 -6.98 -15.88
C TYR A 193 8.94 -7.47 -16.79
N ARG A 194 8.89 -8.74 -17.17
CA ARG A 194 9.77 -9.30 -18.19
C ARG A 194 9.44 -8.73 -19.55
N TYR A 195 10.40 -8.81 -20.47
CA TYR A 195 10.10 -8.59 -21.87
C TYR A 195 9.07 -9.61 -22.37
N THR A 196 8.21 -9.17 -23.27
CA THR A 196 7.13 -10.04 -23.78
C THR A 196 7.68 -11.15 -24.69
N ASP A 197 6.97 -12.27 -24.77
CA ASP A 197 7.32 -13.34 -25.70
C ASP A 197 7.29 -12.86 -27.17
N ALA A 198 6.49 -11.84 -27.46
CA ALA A 198 6.47 -11.23 -28.80
C ALA A 198 7.80 -10.55 -29.13
N GLU A 199 8.42 -9.88 -28.16
CA GLU A 199 9.75 -9.28 -28.32
C GLU A 199 10.82 -10.35 -28.51
N TYR A 200 10.79 -11.42 -27.72
CA TYR A 200 11.71 -12.55 -27.91
C TYR A 200 11.59 -13.22 -29.28
N ARG A 201 10.38 -13.27 -29.85
CA ARG A 201 10.17 -13.84 -31.18
C ARG A 201 10.59 -12.91 -32.32
N ARG A 202 10.39 -11.59 -32.16
CA ARG A 202 10.56 -10.63 -33.28
C ARG A 202 11.87 -9.85 -33.21
N ASN A 203 12.46 -9.72 -32.03
CA ASN A 203 13.61 -8.85 -31.78
C ASN A 203 14.63 -9.51 -30.83
N LYS A 204 14.81 -10.82 -30.96
CA LYS A 204 15.55 -11.67 -30.02
C LYS A 204 16.94 -11.11 -29.69
N VAL A 205 17.72 -10.74 -30.68
CA VAL A 205 19.12 -10.28 -30.49
C VAL A 205 19.18 -9.05 -29.59
N ASN A 206 18.30 -8.07 -29.80
CA ASN A 206 18.28 -6.86 -29.00
C ASN A 206 17.72 -7.08 -27.60
N VAL A 207 16.69 -7.95 -27.47
CA VAL A 207 16.13 -8.31 -26.15
C VAL A 207 17.16 -9.04 -25.31
N GLU A 208 17.87 -10.02 -25.87
CA GLU A 208 18.92 -10.75 -25.15
C GLU A 208 20.08 -9.81 -24.75
N ALA A 209 20.48 -8.89 -25.62
CA ALA A 209 21.47 -7.89 -25.30
C ALA A 209 21.01 -6.92 -24.21
N ALA A 210 19.75 -6.50 -24.24
CA ALA A 210 19.16 -5.64 -23.19
C ALA A 210 19.04 -6.38 -21.86
N ALA A 211 18.58 -7.62 -21.87
CA ALA A 211 18.50 -8.46 -20.68
C ALA A 211 19.87 -8.69 -20.04
N ALA A 212 20.90 -8.94 -20.84
CA ALA A 212 22.27 -9.12 -20.35
C ALA A 212 22.79 -7.86 -19.62
N LYS A 213 22.46 -6.66 -20.10
CA LYS A 213 22.87 -5.39 -19.48
C LYS A 213 22.29 -5.16 -18.09
N ILE A 214 21.15 -5.75 -17.80
CA ILE A 214 20.46 -5.60 -16.50
C ILE A 214 20.62 -6.84 -15.59
N GLY A 215 21.48 -7.78 -15.95
CA GLY A 215 21.72 -8.98 -15.15
C GLY A 215 20.70 -10.11 -15.35
N GLY A 216 19.86 -10.02 -16.39
CA GLY A 216 18.87 -11.04 -16.74
C GLY A 216 17.44 -10.48 -16.84
N ASP A 217 16.58 -11.19 -17.58
CA ASP A 217 15.18 -10.81 -17.74
C ASP A 217 14.29 -11.54 -16.73
N PHE A 218 14.49 -11.24 -15.46
CA PHE A 218 13.70 -11.79 -14.36
C PHE A 218 12.76 -10.73 -13.78
N VAL A 219 11.65 -11.16 -13.20
CA VAL A 219 10.73 -10.25 -12.49
C VAL A 219 11.36 -9.65 -11.23
N THR A 220 12.36 -10.33 -10.67
CA THR A 220 13.15 -9.91 -9.51
C THR A 220 14.34 -9.02 -9.86
N THR A 221 14.62 -8.82 -11.16
CA THR A 221 15.71 -7.93 -11.60
C THR A 221 15.31 -6.48 -11.35
N ARG A 222 16.15 -5.75 -10.62
CA ARG A 222 15.91 -4.33 -10.33
C ARG A 222 16.19 -3.46 -11.54
N VAL A 223 15.46 -2.39 -11.70
CA VAL A 223 15.72 -1.34 -12.68
C VAL A 223 16.70 -0.33 -12.10
N PHE A 224 17.33 0.49 -12.94
CA PHE A 224 18.43 1.38 -12.52
C PHE A 224 18.08 2.39 -11.41
N TRP A 225 16.82 2.70 -11.22
CA TRP A 225 16.33 3.62 -10.18
C TRP A 225 15.75 2.91 -8.94
N ASP A 226 15.68 1.59 -8.96
CA ASP A 226 15.28 0.73 -7.85
C ASP A 226 16.56 0.34 -7.08
N VAL A 227 16.99 1.23 -6.17
CA VAL A 227 18.29 1.18 -5.52
C VAL A 227 18.24 0.78 -4.03
N GLN A 228 17.17 0.09 -3.63
CA GLN A 228 16.99 -0.38 -2.25
C GLN A 228 18.02 -1.43 -1.84
#